data_09a5caea343f913c8d27c84b034ae667
#
_entry.id   09a5caea343f913c8d27c84b034ae667
#
_cell.length_a   1.000
_cell.length_b   1.000
_cell.length_c   1.000
_cell.angle_alpha   90.00
_cell.angle_beta   90.00
_cell.angle_gamma   90.00
#
_symmetry.space_group_name_H-M   'P 1'
#
loop_
_entity.id
_entity.type
_entity.pdbx_description
1 polymer ?
#
loop_
_entity_poly.entity_id
_entity_poly.type
_entity_poly.pdbx_seq_one_letter_code
_entity_poly.pdbx_strand_id
1 'polypeptide(L)'
;MEWFTTILLVPFLGTLYLIISTCLSLLKNYSAARTIGVPIRFIPISPLNPFWVLVDRKVLSVIRRLPFGDNSFTRYNWRSWELKDRFKSHHEMGDFWVLVTPFKNWIYINDPDTLMSIFKRPADFPRPVFISEILDVFGPNISSAEGESWKVQRRIATRCFNEQNNAVVWKETIVLAQDMLHYWTGIPSLTSAADDMRTLSLHVLSRAAFGQSFKFEPHDNTASPSANYKSSLQYILENCVLILAFGTKFISYPWLPKRFRLVHQAWVTFRSYMTDVYEKEKRALVENRKTDHNLLAMLIRESQEEGGALTENEIYGNMFAFSFAGHDTTANTFTFAIYFLSAHPHVQDWISEEIQAVFGDRDPSTWDYQAEFPRLKRCLSIMYETMRLYNPVGIMKWTADKLQLLDLISHKIIGINIMPI
;
A
#
# COMPACT_ATOMS: atom_id res chain seq x y z
N MET A 1 -42.96 -17.79 25.22
CA MET A 1 -42.92 -18.27 23.83
C MET A 1 -42.71 -17.14 22.85
N GLU A 2 -43.33 -15.97 23.04
CA GLU A 2 -43.24 -14.78 22.17
C GLU A 2 -41.80 -14.18 22.08
N TRP A 3 -41.07 -14.15 23.18
CA TRP A 3 -39.66 -13.62 23.17
C TRP A 3 -38.70 -14.50 22.34
N PHE A 4 -38.88 -15.78 22.29
CA PHE A 4 -38.08 -16.72 21.51
C PHE A 4 -38.32 -16.53 20.00
N THR A 5 -39.57 -16.28 19.62
CA THR A 5 -39.93 -16.01 18.21
C THR A 5 -39.38 -14.66 17.74
N THR A 6 -39.39 -13.65 18.60
CA THR A 6 -38.82 -12.33 18.26
C THR A 6 -37.30 -12.37 18.14
N ILE A 7 -36.60 -13.10 19.01
CA ILE A 7 -35.14 -13.28 18.96
C ILE A 7 -34.67 -13.99 17.68
N LEU A 8 -35.47 -14.90 17.12
CA LEU A 8 -35.16 -15.58 15.87
C LEU A 8 -35.65 -14.81 14.63
N LEU A 9 -36.74 -14.09 14.74
CA LEU A 9 -37.37 -13.37 13.63
C LEU A 9 -36.52 -12.15 13.18
N VAL A 10 -35.98 -11.39 14.13
CA VAL A 10 -35.18 -10.20 13.83
C VAL A 10 -33.92 -10.54 13.02
N PRO A 11 -33.06 -11.49 13.44
CA PRO A 11 -31.87 -11.85 12.63
C PRO A 11 -32.28 -12.53 11.30
N PHE A 12 -33.39 -13.27 11.26
CA PHE A 12 -33.88 -13.85 10.00
C PHE A 12 -34.31 -12.78 9.01
N LEU A 13 -35.12 -11.80 9.43
CA LEU A 13 -35.53 -10.67 8.59
C LEU A 13 -34.35 -9.81 8.18
N GLY A 14 -33.40 -9.58 9.08
CA GLY A 14 -32.14 -8.89 8.78
C GLY A 14 -31.31 -9.61 7.71
N THR A 15 -31.16 -10.91 7.83
CA THR A 15 -30.46 -11.74 6.85
C THR A 15 -31.17 -11.74 5.50
N LEU A 16 -32.48 -11.88 5.49
CA LEU A 16 -33.31 -11.86 4.29
C LEU A 16 -33.20 -10.48 3.58
N TYR A 17 -33.27 -9.39 4.34
CA TYR A 17 -33.06 -8.05 3.82
C TYR A 17 -31.68 -7.90 3.18
N LEU A 18 -30.61 -8.35 3.83
CA LEU A 18 -29.25 -8.29 3.29
C LEU A 18 -29.11 -9.10 1.99
N ILE A 19 -29.72 -10.28 1.92
CA ILE A 19 -29.72 -11.11 0.70
C ILE A 19 -30.45 -10.39 -0.43
N ILE A 20 -31.66 -9.90 -0.18
CA ILE A 20 -32.46 -9.17 -1.18
C ILE A 20 -31.73 -7.93 -1.66
N SER A 21 -31.22 -7.10 -0.74
CA SER A 21 -30.46 -5.90 -1.06
C SER A 21 -29.22 -6.21 -1.90
N THR A 22 -28.48 -7.26 -1.54
CA THR A 22 -27.32 -7.72 -2.31
C THR A 22 -27.69 -8.15 -3.72
N CYS A 23 -28.76 -8.93 -3.86
CA CYS A 23 -29.26 -9.36 -5.17
C CYS A 23 -29.72 -8.20 -6.04
N LEU A 24 -30.46 -7.25 -5.48
CA LEU A 24 -30.90 -6.06 -6.20
C LEU A 24 -29.72 -5.19 -6.66
N SER A 25 -28.72 -4.99 -5.78
CA SER A 25 -27.51 -4.26 -6.11
C SER A 25 -26.72 -4.96 -7.22
N LEU A 26 -26.57 -6.28 -7.16
CA LEU A 26 -25.91 -7.06 -8.22
C LEU A 26 -26.66 -6.95 -9.56
N LEU A 27 -27.99 -7.04 -9.56
CA LEU A 27 -28.81 -6.90 -10.78
C LEU A 27 -28.65 -5.51 -11.39
N LYS A 28 -28.73 -4.45 -10.56
CA LYS A 28 -28.50 -3.06 -11.00
C LYS A 28 -27.12 -2.90 -11.63
N ASN A 29 -26.06 -3.33 -10.92
CA ASN A 29 -24.68 -3.23 -11.38
C ASN A 29 -24.42 -4.09 -12.62
N TYR A 30 -25.01 -5.27 -12.72
CA TYR A 30 -24.92 -6.12 -13.90
C TYR A 30 -25.61 -5.48 -15.11
N SER A 31 -26.80 -4.91 -14.93
CA SER A 31 -27.50 -4.19 -16.00
C SER A 31 -26.65 -3.02 -16.53
N ALA A 32 -26.04 -2.24 -15.64
CA ALA A 32 -25.13 -1.17 -16.02
C ALA A 32 -23.86 -1.70 -16.72
N ALA A 33 -23.28 -2.80 -16.26
CA ALA A 33 -22.10 -3.40 -16.90
C ALA A 33 -22.40 -3.91 -18.32
N ARG A 34 -23.59 -4.46 -18.55
CA ARG A 34 -24.00 -4.93 -19.90
C ARG A 34 -24.01 -3.84 -20.96
N THR A 35 -24.28 -2.59 -20.58
CA THR A 35 -24.31 -1.47 -21.54
C THR A 35 -22.91 -1.13 -22.06
N ILE A 36 -21.84 -1.55 -21.35
CA ILE A 36 -20.46 -1.31 -21.76
C ILE A 36 -20.06 -2.20 -22.95
N GLY A 37 -20.66 -3.38 -23.09
CA GLY A 37 -20.41 -4.27 -24.24
C GLY A 37 -19.10 -5.07 -24.19
N VAL A 38 -18.50 -5.23 -23.00
CA VAL A 38 -17.29 -6.03 -22.76
C VAL A 38 -17.61 -7.27 -21.93
N PRO A 39 -16.74 -8.29 -21.89
CA PRO A 39 -16.93 -9.47 -21.06
C PRO A 39 -17.15 -9.15 -19.60
N ILE A 40 -18.04 -9.90 -18.95
CA ILE A 40 -18.44 -9.67 -17.58
C ILE A 40 -18.16 -10.92 -16.72
N ARG A 41 -17.64 -10.71 -15.52
CA ARG A 41 -17.64 -11.67 -14.42
C ARG A 41 -18.38 -11.05 -13.24
N PHE A 42 -18.98 -11.87 -12.40
CA PHE A 42 -19.66 -11.39 -11.20
C PHE A 42 -19.28 -12.21 -9.97
N ILE A 43 -19.29 -11.56 -8.83
CA ILE A 43 -19.09 -12.18 -7.51
C ILE A 43 -20.11 -11.61 -6.53
N PRO A 44 -20.72 -12.45 -5.67
CA PRO A 44 -21.83 -12.05 -4.78
C PRO A 44 -21.39 -11.27 -3.55
N ILE A 45 -20.09 -11.21 -3.23
CA ILE A 45 -19.55 -10.48 -2.09
C ILE A 45 -18.43 -9.59 -2.61
N SER A 46 -18.39 -8.32 -2.20
CA SER A 46 -17.27 -7.44 -2.55
C SER A 46 -15.98 -7.87 -1.82
N PRO A 47 -14.83 -7.95 -2.50
CA PRO A 47 -13.53 -8.21 -1.87
C PRO A 47 -13.15 -7.17 -0.82
N LEU A 48 -13.74 -5.97 -0.89
CA LEU A 48 -13.55 -4.86 0.06
C LEU A 48 -14.54 -4.87 1.22
N ASN A 49 -15.46 -5.86 1.29
CA ASN A 49 -16.37 -5.95 2.42
C ASN A 49 -15.58 -6.24 3.71
N PRO A 50 -15.69 -5.38 4.76
CA PRO A 50 -14.89 -5.51 5.98
C PRO A 50 -15.05 -6.86 6.69
N PHE A 51 -16.28 -7.39 6.73
CA PHE A 51 -16.55 -8.70 7.35
C PHE A 51 -15.98 -9.84 6.51
N TRP A 52 -16.07 -9.73 5.18
CA TRP A 52 -15.50 -10.72 4.27
C TRP A 52 -13.97 -10.80 4.42
N VAL A 53 -13.30 -9.67 4.47
CA VAL A 53 -11.84 -9.56 4.66
C VAL A 53 -11.34 -10.30 5.92
N LEU A 54 -12.18 -10.44 6.95
CA LEU A 54 -11.81 -11.16 8.18
C LEU A 54 -11.81 -12.69 8.02
N VAL A 55 -12.62 -13.21 7.09
CA VAL A 55 -12.88 -14.65 6.95
C VAL A 55 -12.51 -15.22 5.58
N ASP A 56 -12.24 -14.38 4.59
CA ASP A 56 -12.06 -14.76 3.18
C ASP A 56 -11.09 -15.94 3.00
N ARG A 57 -9.90 -15.90 3.59
CA ARG A 57 -8.87 -16.94 3.45
C ARG A 57 -9.35 -18.30 3.96
N LYS A 58 -10.06 -18.31 5.10
CA LYS A 58 -10.57 -19.57 5.69
C LYS A 58 -11.71 -20.13 4.86
N VAL A 59 -12.69 -19.29 4.51
CA VAL A 59 -13.86 -19.71 3.72
C VAL A 59 -13.44 -20.18 2.34
N LEU A 60 -12.59 -19.44 1.64
CA LEU A 60 -12.11 -19.81 0.30
C LEU A 60 -11.25 -21.09 0.33
N SER A 61 -10.47 -21.32 1.38
CA SER A 61 -9.69 -22.56 1.52
C SER A 61 -10.59 -23.80 1.63
N VAL A 62 -11.75 -23.66 2.27
CA VAL A 62 -12.75 -24.74 2.37
C VAL A 62 -13.46 -24.94 1.02
N ILE A 63 -13.94 -23.84 0.41
CA ILE A 63 -14.70 -23.93 -0.85
C ILE A 63 -13.83 -24.54 -1.96
N ARG A 64 -12.54 -24.19 -2.06
CA ARG A 64 -11.62 -24.75 -3.06
C ARG A 64 -11.41 -26.28 -2.95
N ARG A 65 -11.73 -26.89 -1.81
CA ARG A 65 -11.64 -28.34 -1.62
C ARG A 65 -12.90 -29.08 -2.08
N LEU A 66 -13.99 -28.35 -2.35
CA LEU A 66 -15.25 -28.92 -2.80
C LEU A 66 -15.20 -29.21 -4.31
N PRO A 67 -15.98 -30.21 -4.80
CA PRO A 67 -16.25 -30.33 -6.23
C PRO A 67 -16.78 -28.97 -6.75
N PHE A 68 -16.30 -28.49 -7.86
CA PHE A 68 -16.63 -27.14 -8.39
C PHE A 68 -16.06 -25.95 -7.58
N GLY A 69 -15.10 -26.19 -6.70
CA GLY A 69 -14.46 -25.15 -5.88
C GLY A 69 -13.60 -24.17 -6.69
N ASP A 70 -13.20 -24.50 -7.91
CA ASP A 70 -12.49 -23.58 -8.82
C ASP A 70 -13.50 -22.86 -9.71
N ASN A 71 -13.89 -21.67 -9.30
CA ASN A 71 -14.91 -20.85 -9.95
C ASN A 71 -14.59 -19.35 -9.82
N SER A 72 -15.40 -18.46 -10.43
CA SER A 72 -15.21 -17.03 -10.38
C SER A 72 -15.17 -16.48 -8.95
N PHE A 73 -15.97 -17.04 -8.03
CA PHE A 73 -15.98 -16.61 -6.64
C PHE A 73 -14.64 -16.87 -5.96
N THR A 74 -14.10 -18.07 -6.07
CA THR A 74 -12.82 -18.43 -5.46
C THR A 74 -11.63 -17.80 -6.16
N ARG A 75 -11.77 -17.43 -7.44
CA ARG A 75 -10.72 -16.80 -8.23
C ARG A 75 -10.59 -15.32 -7.90
N TYR A 76 -11.70 -14.57 -7.83
CA TYR A 76 -11.70 -13.11 -7.75
C TYR A 76 -12.04 -12.54 -6.37
N ASN A 77 -12.47 -13.35 -5.42
CA ASN A 77 -13.04 -12.85 -4.17
C ASN A 77 -12.06 -12.88 -2.99
N TRP A 78 -10.81 -12.48 -3.20
CA TRP A 78 -9.83 -12.30 -2.14
C TRP A 78 -8.87 -11.17 -2.50
N ARG A 79 -8.26 -10.58 -1.48
CA ARG A 79 -7.34 -9.45 -1.69
C ARG A 79 -6.09 -9.91 -2.44
N SER A 80 -5.68 -9.10 -3.42
CA SER A 80 -4.50 -9.34 -4.27
C SER A 80 -4.64 -10.58 -5.16
N TRP A 81 -5.87 -10.94 -5.55
CA TRP A 81 -6.10 -12.03 -6.50
C TRP A 81 -5.41 -11.75 -7.84
N GLU A 82 -5.25 -10.49 -8.20
CA GLU A 82 -4.56 -10.02 -9.39
C GLU A 82 -3.13 -10.55 -9.47
N LEU A 83 -2.40 -10.58 -8.35
CA LEU A 83 -1.04 -11.10 -8.28
C LEU A 83 -0.94 -12.57 -8.65
N LYS A 84 -1.96 -13.37 -8.31
CA LYS A 84 -2.02 -14.79 -8.67
C LYS A 84 -2.54 -14.99 -10.09
N ASP A 85 -3.52 -14.21 -10.48
CA ASP A 85 -4.16 -14.30 -11.80
C ASP A 85 -3.25 -13.79 -12.92
N ARG A 86 -2.47 -12.74 -12.65
CA ARG A 86 -1.60 -12.06 -13.60
C ARG A 86 -2.39 -11.65 -14.86
N PHE A 87 -1.99 -12.16 -16.02
CA PHE A 87 -2.63 -11.88 -17.32
C PHE A 87 -3.72 -12.88 -17.71
N LYS A 88 -3.97 -13.91 -16.88
CA LYS A 88 -4.88 -14.99 -17.25
C LYS A 88 -6.29 -14.49 -17.58
N SER A 89 -6.85 -13.58 -16.78
CA SER A 89 -8.16 -13.00 -17.03
C SER A 89 -8.19 -12.17 -18.32
N HIS A 90 -7.13 -11.42 -18.62
CA HIS A 90 -7.02 -10.67 -19.88
C HIS A 90 -6.84 -11.57 -21.10
N HIS A 91 -6.13 -12.68 -20.97
CA HIS A 91 -6.06 -13.69 -22.05
C HIS A 91 -7.41 -14.33 -22.33
N GLU A 92 -8.23 -14.55 -21.29
CA GLU A 92 -9.55 -15.17 -21.45
C GLU A 92 -10.62 -14.18 -21.97
N MET A 93 -10.52 -12.91 -21.59
CA MET A 93 -11.61 -11.93 -21.77
C MET A 93 -11.22 -10.71 -22.64
N GLY A 94 -9.94 -10.58 -23.00
CA GLY A 94 -9.43 -9.43 -23.75
C GLY A 94 -8.96 -8.29 -22.85
N ASP A 95 -8.55 -7.18 -23.47
CA ASP A 95 -7.93 -6.04 -22.80
C ASP A 95 -8.87 -5.28 -21.86
N PHE A 96 -10.18 -5.46 -22.04
CA PHE A 96 -11.22 -4.80 -21.26
C PHE A 96 -12.24 -5.81 -20.78
N TRP A 97 -12.49 -5.84 -19.49
CA TRP A 97 -13.55 -6.65 -18.91
C TRP A 97 -14.04 -6.06 -17.58
N VAL A 98 -15.21 -6.48 -17.11
CA VAL A 98 -15.86 -5.95 -15.91
C VAL A 98 -16.06 -7.05 -14.89
N LEU A 99 -15.64 -6.78 -13.65
CA LEU A 99 -16.00 -7.56 -12.48
C LEU A 99 -17.14 -6.84 -11.74
N VAL A 100 -18.31 -7.43 -11.78
CA VAL A 100 -19.51 -6.93 -11.10
C VAL A 100 -19.54 -7.43 -9.67
N THR A 101 -19.68 -6.50 -8.72
CA THR A 101 -19.86 -6.80 -7.29
C THR A 101 -21.12 -6.10 -6.76
N PRO A 102 -21.63 -6.48 -5.59
CA PRO A 102 -22.77 -5.77 -5.00
C PRO A 102 -22.47 -4.29 -4.71
N PHE A 103 -21.21 -3.96 -4.46
CA PHE A 103 -20.80 -2.61 -4.11
C PHE A 103 -20.57 -1.74 -5.35
N LYS A 104 -19.76 -2.24 -6.32
CA LYS A 104 -19.31 -1.45 -7.48
C LYS A 104 -18.96 -2.37 -8.65
N ASN A 105 -18.89 -1.80 -9.84
CA ASN A 105 -18.30 -2.41 -11.02
C ASN A 105 -16.83 -2.04 -11.10
N TRP A 106 -15.98 -3.04 -11.31
CA TRP A 106 -14.55 -2.87 -11.51
C TRP A 106 -14.21 -3.15 -12.95
N ILE A 107 -13.68 -2.14 -13.65
CA ILE A 107 -13.26 -2.27 -15.04
C ILE A 107 -11.75 -2.52 -15.01
N TYR A 108 -11.35 -3.65 -15.58
CA TYR A 108 -9.95 -4.03 -15.74
C TYR A 108 -9.50 -3.68 -17.14
N ILE A 109 -8.40 -2.96 -17.25
CA ILE A 109 -7.87 -2.41 -18.50
C ILE A 109 -6.41 -2.81 -18.63
N ASN A 110 -6.04 -3.43 -19.77
CA ASN A 110 -4.68 -3.85 -20.09
C ASN A 110 -4.14 -3.14 -21.36
N ASP A 111 -4.82 -2.11 -21.83
CA ASP A 111 -4.40 -1.33 -22.99
C ASP A 111 -3.59 -0.10 -22.54
N PRO A 112 -2.29 0.00 -22.91
CA PRO A 112 -1.42 1.09 -22.46
C PRO A 112 -1.87 2.49 -22.90
N ASP A 113 -2.41 2.62 -24.10
CA ASP A 113 -2.82 3.92 -24.65
C ASP A 113 -4.07 4.44 -23.94
N THR A 114 -5.03 3.56 -23.67
CA THR A 114 -6.21 3.87 -22.86
C THR A 114 -5.80 4.25 -21.43
N LEU A 115 -4.88 3.50 -20.80
CA LEU A 115 -4.37 3.85 -19.46
C LEU A 115 -3.69 5.22 -19.46
N MET A 116 -2.89 5.53 -20.48
CA MET A 116 -2.27 6.84 -20.63
C MET A 116 -3.29 7.97 -20.78
N SER A 117 -4.37 7.73 -21.55
CA SER A 117 -5.49 8.67 -21.70
C SER A 117 -6.18 8.93 -20.36
N ILE A 118 -6.45 7.87 -19.59
CA ILE A 118 -7.05 7.99 -18.25
C ILE A 118 -6.17 8.82 -17.32
N PHE A 119 -4.85 8.56 -17.28
CA PHE A 119 -3.93 9.29 -16.41
C PHE A 119 -3.78 10.78 -16.77
N LYS A 120 -3.92 11.13 -18.04
CA LYS A 120 -3.91 12.53 -18.50
C LYS A 120 -5.18 13.31 -18.16
N ARG A 121 -6.24 12.63 -17.71
CA ARG A 121 -7.55 13.20 -17.41
C ARG A 121 -7.94 13.03 -15.93
N PRO A 122 -7.18 13.60 -14.97
CA PRO A 122 -7.40 13.39 -13.55
C PRO A 122 -8.74 13.94 -13.03
N ALA A 123 -9.32 14.93 -13.70
CA ALA A 123 -10.64 15.47 -13.35
C ALA A 123 -11.78 14.52 -13.72
N ASP A 124 -11.64 13.77 -14.82
CA ASP A 124 -12.61 12.78 -15.26
C ASP A 124 -12.42 11.43 -14.55
N PHE A 125 -11.19 11.14 -14.15
CA PHE A 125 -10.79 9.91 -13.46
C PHE A 125 -10.06 10.24 -12.13
N PRO A 126 -10.79 10.73 -11.12
CA PRO A 126 -10.21 11.04 -9.81
C PRO A 126 -9.73 9.77 -9.09
N ARG A 127 -9.00 9.96 -8.00
CA ARG A 127 -8.60 8.86 -7.11
C ARG A 127 -9.80 8.39 -6.29
N PRO A 128 -9.91 7.09 -5.99
CA PRO A 128 -10.92 6.59 -5.05
C PRO A 128 -10.49 6.89 -3.60
N VAL A 129 -10.79 8.09 -3.12
CA VAL A 129 -10.33 8.58 -1.80
C VAL A 129 -10.80 7.68 -0.66
N PHE A 130 -12.01 7.12 -0.74
CA PHE A 130 -12.54 6.18 0.26
C PHE A 130 -11.63 4.97 0.52
N ILE A 131 -10.78 4.57 -0.45
CA ILE A 131 -9.77 3.52 -0.25
C ILE A 131 -8.57 4.07 0.50
N SER A 132 -8.22 5.33 0.24
CA SER A 132 -7.07 6.00 0.86
C SER A 132 -7.34 6.42 2.30
N GLU A 133 -8.61 6.59 2.70
CA GLU A 133 -9.04 6.86 4.09
C GLU A 133 -8.58 5.76 5.07
N ILE A 134 -8.27 4.56 4.58
CA ILE A 134 -7.66 3.50 5.40
C ILE A 134 -6.33 3.95 6.02
N LEU A 135 -5.69 4.96 5.45
CA LEU A 135 -4.44 5.54 5.95
C LEU A 135 -4.66 6.66 6.97
N ASP A 136 -5.91 7.04 7.27
CA ASP A 136 -6.23 8.10 8.26
C ASP A 136 -6.15 7.61 9.71
N VAL A 137 -5.38 6.55 9.94
CA VAL A 137 -5.18 5.93 11.27
C VAL A 137 -4.68 6.93 12.32
N PHE A 138 -3.92 7.94 11.90
CA PHE A 138 -3.36 8.98 12.78
C PHE A 138 -3.78 10.40 12.40
N GLY A 139 -4.57 10.55 11.37
CA GLY A 139 -5.11 11.82 10.87
C GLY A 139 -5.15 11.89 9.35
N PRO A 140 -5.83 12.93 8.82
CA PRO A 140 -5.86 13.20 7.38
C PRO A 140 -4.45 13.34 6.81
N ASN A 141 -4.24 12.89 5.57
CA ASN A 141 -2.93 12.88 4.95
C ASN A 141 -3.04 13.09 3.42
N ILE A 142 -1.91 13.22 2.75
CA ILE A 142 -1.86 13.49 1.31
C ILE A 142 -2.60 12.46 0.45
N SER A 143 -2.81 11.23 0.95
CA SER A 143 -3.52 10.18 0.23
C SER A 143 -5.03 10.30 0.38
N SER A 144 -5.54 10.77 1.52
CA SER A 144 -6.96 10.91 1.82
C SER A 144 -7.48 12.33 1.55
N ALA A 145 -6.61 13.34 1.52
CA ALA A 145 -7.00 14.72 1.25
C ALA A 145 -7.50 14.94 -0.19
N GLU A 146 -8.45 15.86 -0.35
CA GLU A 146 -9.02 16.28 -1.64
C GLU A 146 -9.00 17.80 -1.82
N GLY A 147 -9.24 18.25 -3.04
CA GLY A 147 -9.42 19.67 -3.37
C GLY A 147 -8.23 20.53 -2.94
N GLU A 148 -8.50 21.64 -2.26
CA GLU A 148 -7.48 22.58 -1.80
C GLU A 148 -6.60 22.01 -0.70
N SER A 149 -7.13 21.23 0.23
CA SER A 149 -6.32 20.54 1.25
C SER A 149 -5.27 19.63 0.61
N TRP A 150 -5.66 18.87 -0.42
CA TRP A 150 -4.70 18.05 -1.16
C TRP A 150 -3.61 18.88 -1.84
N LYS A 151 -3.96 20.03 -2.44
CA LYS A 151 -2.97 20.89 -3.10
C LYS A 151 -1.93 21.42 -2.11
N VAL A 152 -2.37 21.84 -0.93
CA VAL A 152 -1.49 22.32 0.13
C VAL A 152 -0.57 21.18 0.61
N GLN A 153 -1.14 20.03 0.98
CA GLN A 153 -0.37 18.88 1.45
C GLN A 153 0.62 18.39 0.39
N ARG A 154 0.20 18.34 -0.89
CA ARG A 154 1.05 17.94 -2.01
C ARG A 154 2.23 18.89 -2.20
N ARG A 155 2.00 20.21 -2.13
CA ARG A 155 3.05 21.23 -2.27
C ARG A 155 4.10 21.09 -1.18
N ILE A 156 3.69 20.97 0.07
CA ILE A 156 4.57 20.78 1.21
C ILE A 156 5.34 19.47 1.10
N ALA A 157 4.63 18.34 0.91
CA ALA A 157 5.25 17.04 0.81
C ALA A 157 6.27 16.95 -0.33
N THR A 158 5.99 17.55 -1.50
CA THR A 158 6.92 17.52 -2.65
C THR A 158 8.27 18.16 -2.32
N ARG A 159 8.30 19.21 -1.51
CA ARG A 159 9.55 19.88 -1.09
C ARG A 159 10.37 19.00 -0.13
N CYS A 160 9.70 18.11 0.61
CA CYS A 160 10.38 17.21 1.52
C CYS A 160 11.16 16.09 0.80
N PHE A 161 10.78 15.74 -0.43
CA PHE A 161 11.48 14.75 -1.25
C PHE A 161 12.46 15.41 -2.20
N ASN A 162 13.70 15.59 -1.73
CA ASN A 162 14.77 16.29 -2.45
C ASN A 162 16.09 15.51 -2.45
N GLU A 163 17.09 16.01 -3.21
CA GLU A 163 18.38 15.35 -3.36
C GLU A 163 19.17 15.18 -2.06
N GLN A 164 18.97 16.06 -1.09
CA GLN A 164 19.62 15.93 0.22
C GLN A 164 19.09 14.72 0.99
N ASN A 165 17.76 14.51 0.96
CA ASN A 165 17.16 13.31 1.53
C ASN A 165 17.55 12.05 0.75
N ASN A 166 17.65 12.12 -0.56
CA ASN A 166 18.12 10.99 -1.37
C ASN A 166 19.54 10.58 -1.00
N ALA A 167 20.43 11.54 -0.74
CA ALA A 167 21.79 11.25 -0.27
C ALA A 167 21.81 10.60 1.13
N VAL A 168 20.89 10.98 2.02
CA VAL A 168 20.72 10.30 3.33
C VAL A 168 20.27 8.86 3.13
N VAL A 169 19.25 8.63 2.28
CA VAL A 169 18.77 7.28 1.93
C VAL A 169 19.90 6.42 1.36
N TRP A 170 20.68 6.96 0.42
CA TRP A 170 21.83 6.29 -0.18
C TRP A 170 22.83 5.81 0.87
N LYS A 171 23.28 6.74 1.71
CA LYS A 171 24.29 6.44 2.73
C LYS A 171 23.81 5.40 3.74
N GLU A 172 22.58 5.56 4.23
CA GLU A 172 22.00 4.62 5.21
C GLU A 172 21.78 3.24 4.59
N THR A 173 21.33 3.19 3.31
CA THR A 173 21.15 1.92 2.59
C THR A 173 22.45 1.15 2.46
N ILE A 174 23.57 1.81 2.13
CA ILE A 174 24.88 1.16 2.00
C ILE A 174 25.28 0.51 3.32
N VAL A 175 25.20 1.26 4.43
CA VAL A 175 25.58 0.76 5.77
C VAL A 175 24.74 -0.46 6.13
N LEU A 176 23.43 -0.33 6.03
CA LEU A 176 22.51 -1.42 6.41
C LEU A 176 22.59 -2.63 5.46
N ALA A 177 22.86 -2.41 4.18
CA ALA A 177 23.07 -3.50 3.22
C ALA A 177 24.36 -4.26 3.51
N GLN A 178 25.43 -3.59 3.95
CA GLN A 178 26.67 -4.25 4.37
C GLN A 178 26.43 -5.10 5.63
N ASP A 179 25.74 -4.57 6.63
CA ASP A 179 25.39 -5.33 7.84
C ASP A 179 24.52 -6.55 7.52
N MET A 180 23.51 -6.38 6.64
CA MET A 180 22.66 -7.46 6.19
C MET A 180 23.44 -8.52 5.38
N LEU A 181 24.34 -8.12 4.51
CA LEU A 181 25.20 -9.03 3.75
C LEU A 181 26.11 -9.83 4.68
N HIS A 182 26.69 -9.18 5.68
CA HIS A 182 27.50 -9.86 6.69
C HIS A 182 26.69 -10.93 7.46
N TYR A 183 25.46 -10.61 7.82
CA TYR A 183 24.54 -11.58 8.44
C TYR A 183 24.25 -12.76 7.47
N TRP A 184 23.89 -12.46 6.22
CA TRP A 184 23.54 -13.49 5.24
C TRP A 184 24.70 -14.44 4.92
N THR A 185 25.93 -13.95 4.84
CA THR A 185 27.12 -14.77 4.62
C THR A 185 27.48 -15.63 5.81
N GLY A 186 27.02 -15.29 7.02
CA GLY A 186 27.23 -16.05 8.24
C GLY A 186 26.26 -17.20 8.48
N ILE A 187 25.18 -17.32 7.69
CA ILE A 187 24.16 -18.35 7.88
C ILE A 187 24.19 -19.40 6.76
N PRO A 188 23.93 -20.70 7.07
CA PRO A 188 24.02 -21.78 6.10
C PRO A 188 22.93 -21.73 5.01
N SER A 189 21.77 -21.17 5.32
CA SER A 189 20.62 -21.08 4.43
C SER A 189 19.79 -19.85 4.72
N LEU A 190 19.46 -19.08 3.68
CA LEU A 190 18.65 -17.87 3.78
C LEU A 190 17.18 -18.21 3.56
N THR A 191 16.38 -18.13 4.64
CA THR A 191 14.92 -18.35 4.61
C THR A 191 14.13 -17.08 4.94
N SER A 192 14.80 -16.03 5.37
CA SER A 192 14.23 -14.78 5.90
C SER A 192 14.33 -13.58 4.95
N ALA A 193 14.75 -13.76 3.69
CA ALA A 193 15.05 -12.66 2.77
C ALA A 193 13.95 -11.59 2.68
N ALA A 194 12.67 -11.99 2.67
CA ALA A 194 11.55 -11.04 2.62
C ALA A 194 11.43 -10.21 3.90
N ASP A 195 11.64 -10.82 5.07
CA ASP A 195 11.56 -10.14 6.36
C ASP A 195 12.79 -9.25 6.60
N ASP A 196 13.96 -9.70 6.12
CA ASP A 196 15.19 -8.91 6.16
C ASP A 196 15.09 -7.68 5.27
N MET A 197 14.48 -7.78 4.08
CA MET A 197 14.19 -6.64 3.21
C MET A 197 13.19 -5.67 3.85
N ARG A 198 12.19 -6.15 4.59
CA ARG A 198 11.31 -5.30 5.38
C ARG A 198 12.08 -4.56 6.47
N THR A 199 12.97 -5.25 7.17
CA THR A 199 13.84 -4.65 8.19
C THR A 199 14.72 -3.56 7.58
N LEU A 200 15.42 -3.86 6.49
CA LEU A 200 16.25 -2.91 5.75
C LEU A 200 15.45 -1.67 5.36
N SER A 201 14.32 -1.87 4.66
CA SER A 201 13.49 -0.76 4.17
C SER A 201 12.95 0.11 5.31
N LEU A 202 12.54 -0.50 6.43
CA LEU A 202 12.03 0.22 7.59
C LEU A 202 13.14 1.04 8.28
N HIS A 203 14.35 0.50 8.42
CA HIS A 203 15.45 1.21 9.04
C HIS A 203 15.94 2.38 8.19
N VAL A 204 16.08 2.19 6.88
CA VAL A 204 16.38 3.28 5.93
C VAL A 204 15.30 4.37 6.00
N LEU A 205 14.03 3.98 6.00
CA LEU A 205 12.91 4.91 6.15
C LEU A 205 12.95 5.65 7.48
N SER A 206 13.28 4.97 8.58
CA SER A 206 13.40 5.60 9.90
C SER A 206 14.47 6.69 9.92
N ARG A 207 15.59 6.46 9.26
CA ARG A 207 16.64 7.48 9.10
C ARG A 207 16.16 8.65 8.23
N ALA A 208 15.61 8.35 7.07
CA ALA A 208 15.17 9.37 6.12
C ALA A 208 13.96 10.18 6.65
N ALA A 209 13.00 9.53 7.31
CA ALA A 209 11.78 10.17 7.78
C ALA A 209 11.93 10.83 9.15
N PHE A 210 12.66 10.20 10.08
CA PHE A 210 12.68 10.60 11.49
C PHE A 210 14.08 10.91 12.03
N GLY A 211 15.12 10.82 11.19
CA GLY A 211 16.50 11.07 11.61
C GLY A 211 17.10 9.99 12.53
N GLN A 212 16.48 8.80 12.63
CA GLN A 212 16.93 7.74 13.53
C GLN A 212 17.54 6.58 12.76
N SER A 213 18.82 6.32 12.99
CA SER A 213 19.55 5.17 12.45
C SER A 213 19.45 4.00 13.40
N PHE A 214 19.28 2.81 12.83
CA PHE A 214 19.30 1.53 13.55
C PHE A 214 20.35 0.63 12.92
N LYS A 215 20.92 -0.28 13.72
CA LYS A 215 21.70 -1.38 13.17
C LYS A 215 20.79 -2.40 12.51
N PHE A 216 21.27 -3.09 11.51
CA PHE A 216 20.53 -4.20 10.95
C PHE A 216 20.45 -5.33 11.98
N GLU A 217 19.24 -5.71 12.34
CA GLU A 217 18.93 -6.87 13.17
C GLU A 217 17.95 -7.76 12.42
N PRO A 218 18.23 -9.07 12.32
CA PRO A 218 17.31 -10.00 11.68
C PRO A 218 15.91 -9.93 12.30
N HIS A 219 14.91 -10.33 11.54
CA HIS A 219 13.54 -10.32 12.03
C HIS A 219 13.36 -11.25 13.22
N ASP A 220 12.85 -10.72 14.34
CA ASP A 220 12.51 -11.50 15.54
C ASP A 220 10.98 -11.69 15.62
N ASN A 221 10.54 -12.90 15.30
CA ASN A 221 9.12 -13.29 15.37
C ASN A 221 8.60 -13.39 16.81
N THR A 222 9.46 -13.31 17.84
CA THR A 222 9.08 -13.43 19.24
C THR A 222 8.78 -12.08 19.89
N ALA A 223 9.16 -10.98 19.25
CA ALA A 223 8.94 -9.63 19.76
C ALA A 223 7.44 -9.32 19.95
N SER A 224 7.11 -8.69 21.08
CA SER A 224 5.74 -8.20 21.30
C SER A 224 5.37 -7.16 20.25
N PRO A 225 4.12 -7.16 19.72
CA PRO A 225 3.66 -6.15 18.78
C PRO A 225 3.81 -4.69 19.23
N SER A 226 3.95 -4.45 20.53
CA SER A 226 4.12 -3.13 21.12
C SER A 226 5.51 -2.91 21.73
N ALA A 227 6.48 -3.79 21.47
CA ALA A 227 7.80 -3.73 22.11
C ALA A 227 8.60 -2.49 21.68
N ASN A 228 8.47 -2.08 20.42
CA ASN A 228 9.19 -0.94 19.87
C ASN A 228 8.43 -0.33 18.67
N TYR A 229 8.96 0.76 18.13
CA TYR A 229 8.44 1.44 16.94
C TYR A 229 8.25 0.50 15.74
N LYS A 230 9.25 -0.33 15.42
CA LYS A 230 9.24 -1.24 14.27
C LYS A 230 8.10 -2.26 14.36
N SER A 231 8.04 -3.00 15.47
CA SER A 231 6.99 -4.00 15.67
C SER A 231 5.60 -3.37 15.76
N SER A 232 5.48 -2.17 16.35
CA SER A 232 4.22 -1.44 16.42
C SER A 232 3.74 -1.01 15.05
N LEU A 233 4.61 -0.42 14.23
CA LEU A 233 4.26 -0.02 12.86
C LEU A 233 3.84 -1.23 12.03
N GLN A 234 4.63 -2.28 12.01
CA GLN A 234 4.30 -3.50 11.27
C GLN A 234 2.94 -4.07 11.68
N TYR A 235 2.69 -4.16 13.00
CA TYR A 235 1.43 -4.71 13.50
C TYR A 235 0.21 -3.84 13.15
N ILE A 236 0.38 -2.51 13.14
CA ILE A 236 -0.65 -1.57 12.67
C ILE A 236 -0.94 -1.79 11.19
N LEU A 237 0.11 -1.91 10.35
CA LEU A 237 -0.03 -2.11 8.90
C LEU A 237 -0.80 -3.39 8.57
N GLU A 238 -0.49 -4.48 9.25
CA GLU A 238 -1.18 -5.76 9.08
C GLU A 238 -2.65 -5.74 9.54
N ASN A 239 -3.01 -4.79 10.41
CA ASN A 239 -4.31 -4.70 11.05
C ASN A 239 -5.04 -3.36 10.83
N CYS A 240 -4.59 -2.52 9.92
CA CYS A 240 -5.18 -1.20 9.66
C CYS A 240 -6.70 -1.25 9.36
N VAL A 241 -7.16 -2.32 8.70
CA VAL A 241 -8.59 -2.56 8.45
C VAL A 241 -9.41 -2.64 9.74
N LEU A 242 -8.85 -3.20 10.83
CA LEU A 242 -9.57 -3.25 12.11
C LEU A 242 -9.70 -1.85 12.72
N ILE A 243 -8.67 -1.02 12.60
CA ILE A 243 -8.68 0.36 13.10
C ILE A 243 -9.71 1.18 12.30
N LEU A 244 -9.71 1.03 10.97
CA LEU A 244 -10.67 1.71 10.11
C LEU A 244 -12.11 1.29 10.39
N ALA A 245 -12.36 -0.03 10.48
CA ALA A 245 -13.72 -0.56 10.62
C ALA A 245 -14.36 -0.24 11.98
N PHE A 246 -13.56 -0.21 13.04
CA PHE A 246 -14.09 -0.10 14.41
C PHE A 246 -13.65 1.18 15.13
N GLY A 247 -12.61 1.85 14.67
CA GLY A 247 -12.04 3.02 15.33
C GLY A 247 -11.22 2.69 16.58
N THR A 248 -10.28 3.58 16.92
CA THR A 248 -9.33 3.38 18.02
C THR A 248 -10.01 3.28 19.39
N LYS A 249 -11.10 4.02 19.62
CA LYS A 249 -11.88 3.95 20.86
C LYS A 249 -12.53 2.59 21.06
N PHE A 250 -13.13 2.00 20.02
CA PHE A 250 -13.77 0.70 20.14
C PHE A 250 -12.75 -0.40 20.41
N ILE A 251 -11.63 -0.44 19.66
CA ILE A 251 -10.61 -1.47 19.84
C ILE A 251 -9.88 -1.39 21.19
N SER A 252 -10.05 -0.33 21.96
CA SER A 252 -9.48 -0.17 23.31
C SER A 252 -10.22 -0.94 24.40
N TYR A 253 -11.44 -1.41 24.16
CA TYR A 253 -12.23 -2.08 25.19
C TYR A 253 -11.59 -3.39 25.66
N PRO A 254 -11.46 -3.62 26.99
CA PRO A 254 -10.72 -4.76 27.54
C PRO A 254 -11.41 -6.11 27.32
N TRP A 255 -12.71 -6.13 27.06
CA TRP A 255 -13.50 -7.34 26.81
C TRP A 255 -13.36 -7.88 25.36
N LEU A 256 -12.72 -7.13 24.47
CA LEU A 256 -12.50 -7.57 23.09
C LEU A 256 -11.43 -8.66 23.02
N PRO A 257 -11.44 -9.49 21.94
CA PRO A 257 -10.41 -10.48 21.69
C PRO A 257 -8.99 -9.90 21.76
N LYS A 258 -8.01 -10.71 22.17
CA LYS A 258 -6.60 -10.31 22.35
C LYS A 258 -6.04 -9.53 21.15
N ARG A 259 -6.42 -9.91 19.91
CA ARG A 259 -5.98 -9.23 18.68
C ARG A 259 -6.31 -7.73 18.69
N PHE A 260 -7.53 -7.34 19.06
CA PHE A 260 -7.94 -5.92 19.12
C PHE A 260 -7.13 -5.13 20.13
N ARG A 261 -6.90 -5.69 21.31
CA ARG A 261 -6.11 -5.06 22.36
C ARG A 261 -4.67 -4.86 21.92
N LEU A 262 -4.06 -5.83 21.25
CA LEU A 262 -2.72 -5.73 20.70
C LEU A 262 -2.61 -4.65 19.62
N VAL A 263 -3.62 -4.54 18.75
CA VAL A 263 -3.69 -3.46 17.74
C VAL A 263 -3.78 -2.10 18.42
N HIS A 264 -4.60 -1.97 19.47
CA HIS A 264 -4.69 -0.72 20.23
C HIS A 264 -3.36 -0.38 20.94
N GLN A 265 -2.71 -1.35 21.57
CA GLN A 265 -1.41 -1.15 22.21
C GLN A 265 -0.35 -0.70 21.20
N ALA A 266 -0.26 -1.37 20.06
CA ALA A 266 0.65 -0.99 18.98
C ALA A 266 0.36 0.45 18.49
N TRP A 267 -0.92 0.82 18.33
CA TRP A 267 -1.32 2.17 17.96
C TRP A 267 -0.89 3.22 18.99
N VAL A 268 -1.09 2.95 20.26
CA VAL A 268 -0.66 3.86 21.36
C VAL A 268 0.85 4.03 21.36
N THR A 269 1.60 2.94 21.27
CA THR A 269 3.07 2.97 21.24
C THR A 269 3.60 3.76 20.04
N PHE A 270 3.05 3.51 18.85
CA PHE A 270 3.49 4.23 17.65
C PHE A 270 3.11 5.71 17.70
N ARG A 271 1.93 6.04 18.23
CA ARG A 271 1.52 7.43 18.42
C ARG A 271 2.43 8.17 19.38
N SER A 272 2.76 7.56 20.53
CA SER A 272 3.71 8.15 21.50
C SER A 272 5.05 8.43 20.83
N TYR A 273 5.58 7.46 20.07
CA TYR A 273 6.82 7.64 19.34
C TYR A 273 6.75 8.82 18.34
N MET A 274 5.69 8.93 17.54
CA MET A 274 5.54 10.05 16.61
C MET A 274 5.45 11.39 17.34
N THR A 275 4.73 11.42 18.46
CA THR A 275 4.61 12.63 19.29
C THR A 275 5.97 13.05 19.86
N ASP A 276 6.75 12.11 20.39
CA ASP A 276 8.08 12.40 20.94
C ASP A 276 9.02 12.96 19.87
N VAL A 277 9.02 12.37 18.67
CA VAL A 277 9.84 12.84 17.55
C VAL A 277 9.37 14.21 17.08
N TYR A 278 8.05 14.42 16.94
CA TYR A 278 7.47 15.72 16.56
C TYR A 278 7.85 16.82 17.55
N GLU A 279 7.69 16.61 18.83
CA GLU A 279 8.03 17.59 19.88
C GLU A 279 9.53 17.88 19.96
N LYS A 280 10.36 16.87 19.71
CA LYS A 280 11.81 17.04 19.61
C LYS A 280 12.19 17.95 18.43
N GLU A 281 11.67 17.66 17.25
CA GLU A 281 11.94 18.46 16.04
C GLU A 281 11.39 19.88 16.16
N LYS A 282 10.18 20.04 16.67
CA LYS A 282 9.58 21.36 16.92
C LYS A 282 10.41 22.22 17.85
N ARG A 283 10.91 21.63 18.95
CA ARG A 283 11.83 22.34 19.88
C ARG A 283 13.13 22.71 19.20
N ALA A 284 13.73 21.81 18.44
CA ALA A 284 14.97 22.07 17.72
C ALA A 284 14.83 23.22 16.70
N LEU A 285 13.67 23.33 16.03
CA LEU A 285 13.36 24.43 15.12
C LEU A 285 13.23 25.78 15.88
N VAL A 286 12.51 25.81 17.01
CA VAL A 286 12.37 27.02 17.85
C VAL A 286 13.71 27.49 18.38
N GLU A 287 14.60 26.59 18.75
CA GLU A 287 15.94 26.88 19.27
C GLU A 287 16.98 27.17 18.16
N ASN A 288 16.58 27.22 16.91
CA ASN A 288 17.44 27.41 15.74
C ASN A 288 18.64 26.42 15.70
N ARG A 289 18.47 25.25 16.27
CA ARG A 289 19.48 24.18 16.17
C ARG A 289 19.50 23.65 14.74
N LYS A 290 20.69 23.27 14.27
CA LYS A 290 20.78 22.48 13.04
C LYS A 290 20.01 21.17 13.25
N THR A 291 18.82 21.08 12.67
CA THR A 291 18.07 19.84 12.60
C THR A 291 18.67 18.96 11.51
N ASP A 292 18.71 17.66 11.75
CA ASP A 292 19.00 16.72 10.67
C ASP A 292 18.02 16.92 9.52
N HIS A 293 18.52 16.78 8.30
CA HIS A 293 17.66 16.76 7.12
C HIS A 293 16.88 15.44 7.12
N ASN A 294 15.66 15.47 7.67
CA ASN A 294 14.73 14.36 7.63
C ASN A 294 13.34 14.85 7.20
N LEU A 295 12.49 13.93 6.71
CA LEU A 295 11.19 14.30 6.15
C LEU A 295 10.28 14.99 7.17
N LEU A 296 10.30 14.60 8.45
CA LEU A 296 9.48 15.19 9.49
C LEU A 296 9.90 16.63 9.79
N ALA A 297 11.21 16.87 9.99
CA ALA A 297 11.73 18.22 10.24
C ALA A 297 11.38 19.14 9.09
N MET A 298 11.49 18.66 7.85
CA MET A 298 11.11 19.43 6.66
C MET A 298 9.61 19.66 6.60
N LEU A 299 8.79 18.64 6.88
CA LEU A 299 7.33 18.77 6.88
C LEU A 299 6.86 19.84 7.90
N ILE A 300 7.44 19.85 9.10
CA ILE A 300 7.13 20.87 10.12
C ILE A 300 7.57 22.25 9.67
N ARG A 301 8.79 22.39 9.15
CA ARG A 301 9.34 23.67 8.69
C ARG A 301 8.53 24.24 7.54
N GLU A 302 8.31 23.49 6.48
CA GLU A 302 7.53 23.91 5.33
C GLU A 302 6.08 24.28 5.70
N SER A 303 5.49 23.55 6.65
CA SER A 303 4.18 23.90 7.19
C SER A 303 4.18 25.24 7.93
N GLN A 304 5.25 25.57 8.66
CA GLN A 304 5.37 26.85 9.37
C GLN A 304 5.62 28.02 8.38
N GLU A 305 6.45 27.82 7.35
CA GLU A 305 6.70 28.82 6.29
C GLU A 305 5.43 29.13 5.50
N GLU A 306 4.54 28.18 5.31
CA GLU A 306 3.23 28.36 4.68
C GLU A 306 2.15 28.89 5.68
N GLY A 307 2.56 29.50 6.78
CA GLY A 307 1.64 30.09 7.76
C GLY A 307 0.90 29.07 8.65
N GLY A 308 1.51 27.91 8.89
CA GLY A 308 0.86 26.84 9.68
C GLY A 308 -0.17 26.08 8.86
N ALA A 309 0.09 25.85 7.58
CA ALA A 309 -0.85 25.28 6.63
C ALA A 309 -1.28 23.83 6.95
N LEU A 310 -0.49 23.09 7.75
CA LEU A 310 -0.86 21.75 8.23
C LEU A 310 -1.11 21.77 9.74
N THR A 311 -2.19 21.14 10.14
CA THR A 311 -2.46 20.84 11.54
C THR A 311 -1.53 19.74 12.06
N GLU A 312 -1.36 19.64 13.36
CA GLU A 312 -0.58 18.57 13.99
C GLU A 312 -1.10 17.16 13.61
N ASN A 313 -2.41 16.99 13.53
CA ASN A 313 -3.02 15.73 13.10
C ASN A 313 -2.71 15.40 11.63
N GLU A 314 -2.66 16.39 10.74
CA GLU A 314 -2.25 16.18 9.35
C GLU A 314 -0.76 15.86 9.23
N ILE A 315 0.08 16.42 10.09
CA ILE A 315 1.49 16.05 10.18
C ILE A 315 1.62 14.59 10.60
N TYR A 316 0.93 14.15 11.66
CA TYR A 316 0.94 12.72 12.06
C TYR A 316 0.35 11.81 11.00
N GLY A 317 -0.73 12.22 10.34
CA GLY A 317 -1.30 11.48 9.21
C GLY A 317 -0.30 11.29 8.08
N ASN A 318 0.44 12.35 7.70
CA ASN A 318 1.46 12.27 6.65
C ASN A 318 2.68 11.45 7.08
N MET A 319 3.13 11.54 8.35
CA MET A 319 4.18 10.68 8.88
C MET A 319 3.82 9.19 8.75
N PHE A 320 2.60 8.83 9.13
CA PHE A 320 2.12 7.46 8.98
C PHE A 320 1.99 7.06 7.51
N ALA A 321 1.43 7.93 6.66
CA ALA A 321 1.30 7.66 5.23
C ALA A 321 2.66 7.43 4.56
N PHE A 322 3.69 8.21 4.89
CA PHE A 322 5.05 8.00 4.38
C PHE A 322 5.66 6.69 4.91
N SER A 323 5.43 6.36 6.18
CA SER A 323 5.89 5.11 6.77
C SER A 323 5.22 3.90 6.10
N PHE A 324 3.92 3.97 5.86
CA PHE A 324 3.17 2.95 5.13
C PHE A 324 3.69 2.79 3.70
N ALA A 325 3.79 3.90 2.97
CA ALA A 325 4.17 3.87 1.56
C ALA A 325 5.61 3.37 1.34
N GLY A 326 6.54 3.78 2.17
CA GLY A 326 7.96 3.50 1.99
C GLY A 326 8.43 2.13 2.49
N HIS A 327 7.68 1.47 3.37
CA HIS A 327 8.09 0.22 3.99
C HIS A 327 7.86 -1.01 3.10
N ASP A 328 6.61 -1.46 3.01
CA ASP A 328 6.27 -2.74 2.36
C ASP A 328 6.46 -2.72 0.83
N THR A 329 6.21 -1.60 0.18
CA THR A 329 6.34 -1.51 -1.28
C THR A 329 7.79 -1.71 -1.72
N THR A 330 8.70 -1.02 -1.03
CA THR A 330 10.13 -1.11 -1.27
C THR A 330 10.68 -2.50 -0.94
N ALA A 331 10.33 -3.03 0.24
CA ALA A 331 10.74 -4.35 0.67
C ALA A 331 10.30 -5.46 -0.30
N ASN A 332 9.05 -5.44 -0.73
CA ASN A 332 8.54 -6.43 -1.68
C ASN A 332 9.21 -6.31 -3.05
N THR A 333 9.46 -5.09 -3.54
CA THR A 333 10.14 -4.89 -4.82
C THR A 333 11.56 -5.44 -4.77
N PHE A 334 12.32 -5.16 -3.70
CA PHE A 334 13.66 -5.73 -3.52
C PHE A 334 13.64 -7.25 -3.36
N THR A 335 12.69 -7.78 -2.61
CA THR A 335 12.54 -9.23 -2.44
C THR A 335 12.34 -9.93 -3.78
N PHE A 336 11.44 -9.43 -4.62
CA PHE A 336 11.23 -9.98 -5.96
C PHE A 336 12.43 -9.78 -6.85
N ALA A 337 13.11 -8.63 -6.80
CA ALA A 337 14.32 -8.38 -7.57
C ALA A 337 15.41 -9.41 -7.25
N ILE A 338 15.64 -9.70 -5.96
CA ILE A 338 16.64 -10.71 -5.54
C ILE A 338 16.23 -12.11 -5.98
N TYR A 339 14.94 -12.48 -5.87
CA TYR A 339 14.49 -13.78 -6.36
C TYR A 339 14.64 -13.92 -7.87
N PHE A 340 14.37 -12.89 -8.65
CA PHE A 340 14.64 -12.91 -10.09
C PHE A 340 16.13 -13.01 -10.40
N LEU A 341 16.95 -12.24 -9.71
CA LEU A 341 18.40 -12.31 -9.88
C LEU A 341 18.94 -13.69 -9.54
N SER A 342 18.44 -14.33 -8.47
CA SER A 342 18.87 -15.68 -8.10
C SER A 342 18.49 -16.74 -9.15
N ALA A 343 17.39 -16.53 -9.86
CA ALA A 343 16.94 -17.42 -10.94
C ALA A 343 17.61 -17.15 -12.30
N HIS A 344 18.30 -16.01 -12.46
CA HIS A 344 18.89 -15.57 -13.72
C HIS A 344 20.36 -15.15 -13.57
N PRO A 345 21.32 -16.10 -13.44
CA PRO A 345 22.74 -15.79 -13.22
C PRO A 345 23.35 -14.85 -14.27
N HIS A 346 22.98 -15.00 -15.55
CA HIS A 346 23.45 -14.10 -16.62
C HIS A 346 23.05 -12.63 -16.41
N VAL A 347 21.93 -12.36 -15.72
CA VAL A 347 21.53 -11.00 -15.36
C VAL A 347 22.34 -10.49 -14.17
N GLN A 348 22.74 -11.38 -13.25
CA GLN A 348 23.68 -11.01 -12.18
C GLN A 348 25.03 -10.58 -12.77
N ASP A 349 25.57 -11.35 -13.74
CA ASP A 349 26.83 -11.00 -14.41
C ASP A 349 26.71 -9.64 -15.11
N TRP A 350 25.62 -9.42 -15.83
CA TRP A 350 25.34 -8.17 -16.52
C TRP A 350 25.29 -6.96 -15.57
N ILE A 351 24.67 -7.09 -14.38
CA ILE A 351 24.66 -6.02 -13.37
C ILE A 351 26.05 -5.85 -12.75
N SER A 352 26.73 -6.96 -12.46
CA SER A 352 28.05 -6.94 -11.84
C SER A 352 29.07 -6.17 -12.69
N GLU A 353 29.01 -6.26 -14.02
CA GLU A 353 29.83 -5.45 -14.93
C GLU A 353 29.62 -3.93 -14.69
N GLU A 354 28.36 -3.48 -14.53
CA GLU A 354 28.08 -2.06 -14.25
C GLU A 354 28.62 -1.65 -12.88
N ILE A 355 28.36 -2.45 -11.85
CA ILE A 355 28.79 -2.20 -10.48
C ILE A 355 30.32 -2.09 -10.44
N GLN A 356 31.02 -3.02 -11.08
CA GLN A 356 32.48 -3.01 -11.16
C GLN A 356 33.01 -1.79 -11.95
N ALA A 357 32.34 -1.40 -13.04
CA ALA A 357 32.73 -0.24 -13.83
C ALA A 357 32.47 1.10 -13.10
N VAL A 358 31.48 1.15 -12.20
CA VAL A 358 31.16 2.38 -11.44
C VAL A 358 31.99 2.48 -10.18
N PHE A 359 32.13 1.40 -9.42
CA PHE A 359 32.74 1.42 -8.08
C PHE A 359 34.15 0.82 -8.03
N GLY A 360 34.47 -0.16 -8.90
CA GLY A 360 35.70 -0.93 -8.80
C GLY A 360 35.81 -1.63 -7.44
N ASP A 361 37.01 -1.66 -6.92
CA ASP A 361 37.33 -2.26 -5.60
C ASP A 361 37.30 -1.23 -4.45
N ARG A 362 36.66 -0.08 -4.67
CA ARG A 362 36.58 0.97 -3.64
C ARG A 362 35.70 0.56 -2.47
N ASP A 363 36.11 1.00 -1.28
CA ASP A 363 35.29 0.81 -0.09
C ASP A 363 33.93 1.47 -0.25
N PRO A 364 32.82 0.76 0.02
CA PRO A 364 31.46 1.31 -0.10
C PRO A 364 31.21 2.58 0.72
N SER A 365 31.94 2.81 1.81
CA SER A 365 31.84 4.05 2.61
C SER A 365 32.33 5.30 1.84
N THR A 366 33.09 5.12 0.77
CA THR A 366 33.63 6.18 -0.09
C THR A 366 32.75 6.50 -1.29
N TRP A 367 31.66 5.77 -1.50
CA TRP A 367 30.78 5.94 -2.65
C TRP A 367 29.99 7.24 -2.55
N ASP A 368 30.05 8.05 -3.62
CA ASP A 368 29.36 9.32 -3.70
C ASP A 368 28.03 9.23 -4.44
N TYR A 369 26.96 9.67 -3.77
CA TYR A 369 25.61 9.63 -4.31
C TYR A 369 25.49 10.38 -5.64
N GLN A 370 26.00 11.63 -5.68
CA GLN A 370 25.78 12.51 -6.84
C GLN A 370 26.56 12.07 -8.07
N ALA A 371 27.78 11.57 -7.84
CA ALA A 371 28.66 11.12 -8.92
C ALA A 371 28.28 9.74 -9.48
N GLU A 372 27.80 8.84 -8.64
CA GLU A 372 27.74 7.40 -8.96
C GLU A 372 26.32 6.90 -9.17
N PHE A 373 25.34 7.33 -8.36
CA PHE A 373 23.95 6.89 -8.50
C PHE A 373 23.40 7.06 -9.93
N PRO A 374 23.61 8.20 -10.64
CA PRO A 374 23.11 8.38 -12.01
C PRO A 374 23.71 7.41 -13.05
N ARG A 375 24.82 6.74 -12.72
CA ARG A 375 25.52 5.77 -13.59
C ARG A 375 24.95 4.36 -13.48
N LEU A 376 24.17 4.04 -12.41
CA LEU A 376 23.59 2.71 -12.14
C LEU A 376 22.32 2.48 -12.96
N LYS A 377 22.44 2.46 -14.29
CA LYS A 377 21.29 2.33 -15.20
C LYS A 377 20.76 0.91 -15.30
N ARG A 378 21.65 -0.08 -15.25
CA ARG A 378 21.26 -1.50 -15.29
C ARG A 378 20.54 -1.89 -13.99
N CYS A 379 21.05 -1.42 -12.83
CA CYS A 379 20.36 -1.59 -11.56
C CYS A 379 18.96 -0.97 -11.58
N LEU A 380 18.81 0.24 -12.13
CA LEU A 380 17.52 0.89 -12.28
C LEU A 380 16.59 0.10 -13.23
N SER A 381 17.12 -0.45 -14.31
CA SER A 381 16.36 -1.28 -15.26
C SER A 381 15.81 -2.55 -14.61
N ILE A 382 16.57 -3.18 -13.70
CA ILE A 382 16.08 -4.33 -12.91
C ILE A 382 14.92 -3.92 -12.00
N MET A 383 15.00 -2.76 -11.37
CA MET A 383 13.91 -2.28 -10.53
C MET A 383 12.62 -2.03 -11.35
N TYR A 384 12.73 -1.41 -12.53
CA TYR A 384 11.60 -1.21 -13.43
C TYR A 384 11.03 -2.54 -13.94
N GLU A 385 11.87 -3.49 -14.34
CA GLU A 385 11.42 -4.81 -14.79
C GLU A 385 10.73 -5.60 -13.67
N THR A 386 11.29 -5.53 -12.46
CA THR A 386 10.65 -6.13 -11.28
C THR A 386 9.26 -5.54 -11.03
N MET A 387 9.13 -4.21 -11.07
CA MET A 387 7.84 -3.54 -10.89
C MET A 387 6.88 -3.83 -12.05
N ARG A 388 7.36 -4.00 -13.28
CA ARG A 388 6.54 -4.41 -14.41
C ARG A 388 5.93 -5.80 -14.20
N LEU A 389 6.72 -6.73 -13.66
CA LEU A 389 6.29 -8.12 -13.42
C LEU A 389 5.47 -8.27 -12.13
N TYR A 390 5.84 -7.54 -11.08
CA TYR A 390 5.20 -7.57 -9.77
C TYR A 390 5.08 -6.15 -9.19
N ASN A 391 4.07 -5.43 -9.67
CA ASN A 391 3.78 -4.11 -9.14
C ASN A 391 3.28 -4.23 -7.67
N PRO A 392 3.95 -3.58 -6.70
CA PRO A 392 3.54 -3.64 -5.30
C PRO A 392 2.24 -2.88 -5.01
N VAL A 393 1.81 -1.99 -5.92
CA VAL A 393 0.62 -1.15 -5.73
C VAL A 393 -0.26 -1.18 -6.98
N GLY A 394 -1.48 -1.67 -6.83
CA GLY A 394 -2.51 -1.56 -7.87
C GLY A 394 -2.92 -0.09 -8.07
N ILE A 395 -2.98 0.35 -9.32
CA ILE A 395 -3.47 1.70 -9.65
C ILE A 395 -4.97 1.62 -9.90
N MET A 396 -5.73 2.35 -9.08
CA MET A 396 -7.18 2.45 -9.21
C MET A 396 -7.59 3.89 -9.52
N LYS A 397 -8.55 4.04 -10.39
CA LYS A 397 -9.19 5.30 -10.73
C LYS A 397 -10.69 5.16 -10.62
N TRP A 398 -11.34 6.26 -10.31
CA TRP A 398 -12.78 6.38 -10.27
C TRP A 398 -13.27 7.08 -11.52
N THR A 399 -14.47 6.84 -11.95
CA THR A 399 -15.09 7.72 -12.96
C THR A 399 -15.82 8.85 -12.24
N ALA A 400 -15.65 10.09 -12.67
CA ALA A 400 -16.49 11.19 -12.25
C ALA A 400 -17.96 10.90 -12.63
N ASP A 401 -18.92 11.63 -12.02
CA ASP A 401 -20.36 11.44 -12.17
C ASP A 401 -20.91 11.72 -13.60
N LYS A 402 -20.04 11.74 -14.58
CA LYS A 402 -20.36 11.98 -15.99
C LYS A 402 -19.99 10.78 -16.82
N LEU A 403 -20.73 10.59 -17.93
CA LEU A 403 -20.38 9.62 -18.95
C LEU A 403 -18.96 9.88 -19.46
N GLN A 404 -18.07 8.91 -19.30
CA GLN A 404 -16.71 8.96 -19.80
C GLN A 404 -16.60 8.10 -21.05
N LEU A 405 -16.14 8.71 -22.14
CA LEU A 405 -15.83 8.01 -23.38
C LEU A 405 -14.36 7.63 -23.39
N LEU A 406 -14.10 6.36 -23.63
CA LEU A 406 -12.76 5.81 -23.86
C LEU A 406 -12.71 5.29 -25.29
N ASP A 407 -11.79 5.84 -26.09
CA ASP A 407 -11.47 5.31 -27.41
C ASP A 407 -10.68 4.02 -27.24
N LEU A 408 -11.26 2.92 -27.69
CA LEU A 408 -10.55 1.67 -27.81
C LEU A 408 -9.90 1.59 -29.18
N ILE A 409 -8.66 1.15 -29.25
CA ILE A 409 -7.90 0.98 -30.50
C ILE A 409 -8.65 0.09 -31.52
N SER A 410 -9.62 -0.70 -31.08
CA SER A 410 -10.48 -1.53 -31.93
C SER A 410 -11.72 -0.83 -32.52
N HIS A 411 -11.77 0.49 -32.58
CA HIS A 411 -12.90 1.29 -33.12
C HIS A 411 -14.23 1.15 -32.34
N LYS A 412 -14.26 0.67 -31.13
CA LYS A 412 -15.45 0.70 -30.27
C LYS A 412 -15.30 1.79 -29.21
N ILE A 413 -16.17 2.79 -29.27
CA ILE A 413 -16.34 3.77 -28.19
C ILE A 413 -17.09 3.08 -27.06
N ILE A 414 -16.48 2.96 -25.90
CA ILE A 414 -17.16 2.48 -24.68
C ILE A 414 -17.58 3.68 -23.86
N GLY A 415 -18.88 3.83 -23.68
CA GLY A 415 -19.45 4.78 -22.72
C GLY A 415 -19.48 4.15 -21.31
N ILE A 416 -18.69 4.69 -20.38
CA ILE A 416 -18.74 4.27 -18.98
C ILE A 416 -19.66 5.23 -18.24
N ASN A 417 -20.88 4.80 -17.97
CA ASN A 417 -21.82 5.53 -17.13
C ASN A 417 -21.94 4.78 -15.79
N ILE A 418 -21.35 5.32 -14.74
CA ILE A 418 -21.54 4.84 -13.38
C ILE A 418 -22.46 5.84 -12.71
N MET A 419 -23.74 5.47 -12.52
CA MET A 419 -24.66 6.31 -11.79
C MET A 419 -24.14 6.50 -10.35
N PRO A 420 -24.24 7.73 -9.81
CA PRO A 420 -24.02 7.96 -8.39
C PRO A 420 -25.04 7.14 -7.56
N ILE A 421 -24.60 6.71 -6.39
CA ILE A 421 -25.43 6.00 -5.40
C ILE A 421 -26.32 6.99 -4.69
#